data_a97762d09d4799f876560f743063439f
#
_entry.id   a97762d09d4799f876560f743063439f
#
_cell.length_a   1.000
_cell.length_b   1.000
_cell.length_c   1.000
_cell.angle_alpha   90.00
_cell.angle_beta   90.00
_cell.angle_gamma   90.00
#
_symmetry.space_group_name_H-M   'P 1'
#
loop_
_entity.id
_entity.type
_entity.pdbx_description
1 polymer ?
#
loop_
_entity_poly.entity_id
_entity_poly.type
_entity_poly.pdbx_seq_one_letter_code
_entity_poly.pdbx_strand_id
1 'polypeptide(L)'
;MMQHFSTLEAYCKGIGIPAPKWDSFDIRSFEENMGTVKPQMHPFKHEFYALALKLDGGGYAKSGNYTTENKKATLFFNSPYQIIQWDIAPNWEGFYIIFSEDFYRGTLSRKRITETFPFLLIDNTIPMEISEGDAHLFVDLFEDMYKEHRSDKANAEKIIRHYVHIALHKVARLYDYSVDKSSVTTAQRSQDLAVVSRFKTQLDLAFHPGQHYPNALPNQVQYYAEQLNLHPNHFNAIVKRITDRSASDIIYAHVLNLAKSKLSHTDMSVKEIAFDLYYNYPNHFANFFKSRMKMTPSQYRKTLK
;
A
#
# COMPACT_ATOMS: atom_id res chain seq x y z
N MET A 1 6.87 -18.23 3.30
CA MET A 1 5.55 -17.57 3.17
C MET A 1 5.74 -16.10 3.55
N MET A 2 5.23 -15.15 2.75
CA MET A 2 5.31 -13.72 3.08
C MET A 2 4.44 -13.45 4.31
N GLN A 3 4.99 -12.78 5.33
CA GLN A 3 4.22 -12.40 6.51
C GLN A 3 3.11 -11.39 6.13
N HIS A 4 1.97 -11.52 6.79
CA HIS A 4 0.83 -10.64 6.60
C HIS A 4 0.23 -10.30 7.97
N PHE A 5 0.10 -9.01 8.26
CA PHE A 5 -0.40 -8.49 9.52
C PHE A 5 -1.76 -7.82 9.30
N SER A 6 -2.82 -8.42 9.81
CA SER A 6 -4.19 -7.90 9.71
C SER A 6 -4.55 -6.92 10.82
N THR A 7 -3.80 -6.91 11.93
CA THR A 7 -4.03 -6.02 13.07
C THR A 7 -2.75 -5.30 13.48
N LEU A 8 -2.89 -4.14 14.13
CA LEU A 8 -1.76 -3.39 14.67
C LEU A 8 -1.00 -4.20 15.72
N GLU A 9 -1.72 -4.95 16.57
CA GLU A 9 -1.11 -5.81 17.60
C GLU A 9 -0.23 -6.91 16.97
N ALA A 10 -0.77 -7.62 15.96
CA ALA A 10 -0.01 -8.66 15.27
C ALA A 10 1.24 -8.08 14.57
N TYR A 11 1.12 -6.88 14.01
CA TYR A 11 2.25 -6.15 13.42
C TYR A 11 3.30 -5.80 14.46
N CYS A 12 2.92 -5.14 15.56
CA CYS A 12 3.85 -4.75 16.61
C CYS A 12 4.62 -5.97 17.17
N LYS A 13 3.91 -7.05 17.46
CA LYS A 13 4.51 -8.33 17.87
C LYS A 13 5.44 -8.89 16.79
N GLY A 14 5.02 -8.83 15.53
CA GLY A 14 5.78 -9.36 14.39
C GLY A 14 7.11 -8.66 14.17
N ILE A 15 7.16 -7.34 14.36
CA ILE A 15 8.37 -6.53 14.22
C ILE A 15 9.18 -6.38 15.52
N GLY A 16 8.68 -6.90 16.64
CA GLY A 16 9.41 -6.94 17.91
C GLY A 16 9.26 -5.69 18.79
N ILE A 17 8.16 -4.93 18.65
CA ILE A 17 7.89 -3.75 19.49
C ILE A 17 6.70 -4.02 20.44
N PRO A 18 6.53 -3.23 21.52
CA PRO A 18 5.41 -3.36 22.43
C PRO A 18 4.05 -3.25 21.70
N ALA A 19 2.99 -3.85 22.28
CA ALA A 19 1.64 -3.76 21.77
C ALA A 19 1.16 -2.29 21.63
N PRO A 20 0.29 -1.99 20.64
CA PRO A 20 -0.26 -0.65 20.50
C PRO A 20 -1.20 -0.31 21.66
N LYS A 21 -1.33 0.98 21.97
CA LYS A 21 -2.27 1.44 23.01
C LYS A 21 -3.73 1.33 22.54
N TRP A 22 -3.98 1.57 21.26
CA TRP A 22 -5.31 1.45 20.64
C TRP A 22 -5.26 0.50 19.44
N ASP A 23 -6.30 -0.27 19.22
CA ASP A 23 -6.36 -1.27 18.15
C ASP A 23 -6.38 -0.67 16.74
N SER A 24 -6.78 0.61 16.62
CA SER A 24 -7.00 1.28 15.34
C SER A 24 -6.01 2.39 15.03
N PHE A 25 -5.16 2.79 16.00
CA PHE A 25 -4.16 3.83 15.85
C PHE A 25 -3.01 3.64 16.84
N ASP A 26 -1.79 3.91 16.41
CA ASP A 26 -0.63 4.03 17.29
C ASP A 26 0.35 5.08 16.74
N ILE A 27 1.11 5.72 17.65
CA ILE A 27 2.16 6.67 17.34
C ILE A 27 3.37 6.40 18.21
N ARG A 28 4.56 6.44 17.58
CA ARG A 28 5.84 6.21 18.26
C ARG A 28 6.94 7.09 17.74
N SER A 29 7.93 7.39 18.60
CA SER A 29 9.23 7.78 18.09
C SER A 29 9.99 6.53 17.60
N PHE A 30 10.89 6.71 16.64
CA PHE A 30 11.76 5.61 16.23
C PHE A 30 12.68 5.21 17.35
N GLU A 31 13.25 6.19 18.08
CA GLU A 31 14.23 6.00 19.13
C GLU A 31 13.73 5.06 20.25
N GLU A 32 12.47 5.17 20.64
CA GLU A 32 11.91 4.31 21.70
C GLU A 32 11.86 2.83 21.33
N ASN A 33 11.89 2.50 20.03
CA ASN A 33 11.79 1.14 19.53
C ASN A 33 13.12 0.57 19.03
N MET A 34 14.17 1.39 18.87
CA MET A 34 15.45 0.92 18.29
C MET A 34 16.10 -0.20 19.08
N GLY A 35 15.82 -0.30 20.39
CA GLY A 35 16.34 -1.38 21.24
C GLY A 35 15.63 -2.73 21.08
N THR A 36 14.43 -2.76 20.50
CA THR A 36 13.58 -3.96 20.44
C THR A 36 13.11 -4.32 19.04
N VAL A 37 13.01 -3.34 18.14
CA VAL A 37 12.58 -3.58 16.76
C VAL A 37 13.56 -4.50 16.04
N LYS A 38 13.05 -5.41 15.24
CA LYS A 38 13.88 -6.25 14.38
C LYS A 38 14.62 -5.36 13.37
N PRO A 39 15.95 -5.34 13.37
CA PRO A 39 16.72 -4.47 12.46
C PRO A 39 16.53 -4.87 11.01
N GLN A 40 16.24 -6.15 10.74
CA GLN A 40 15.98 -6.66 9.40
C GLN A 40 14.61 -7.33 9.33
N MET A 41 13.79 -6.87 8.40
CA MET A 41 12.49 -7.46 8.07
C MET A 41 12.45 -7.86 6.60
N HIS A 42 12.24 -9.16 6.38
CA HIS A 42 11.94 -9.69 5.05
C HIS A 42 10.59 -9.16 4.55
N PRO A 43 10.32 -9.23 3.22
CA PRO A 43 9.08 -8.73 2.65
C PRO A 43 7.83 -9.20 3.39
N PHE A 44 6.99 -8.25 3.80
CA PHE A 44 5.71 -8.48 4.47
C PHE A 44 4.64 -7.51 3.97
N LYS A 45 3.39 -7.71 4.39
CA LYS A 45 2.25 -6.83 4.14
C LYS A 45 1.50 -6.54 5.42
N HIS A 46 0.77 -5.43 5.45
CA HIS A 46 -0.18 -5.09 6.52
C HIS A 46 -1.47 -4.48 5.95
N GLU A 47 -2.53 -4.38 6.77
CA GLU A 47 -3.86 -3.91 6.36
C GLU A 47 -4.20 -2.50 6.86
N PHE A 48 -3.22 -1.69 7.20
CA PHE A 48 -3.40 -0.33 7.70
C PHE A 48 -2.49 0.66 6.97
N TYR A 49 -2.71 1.94 7.21
CA TYR A 49 -1.86 3.01 6.69
C TYR A 49 -0.74 3.32 7.67
N ALA A 50 0.38 3.76 7.15
CA ALA A 50 1.47 4.32 7.93
C ALA A 50 1.97 5.62 7.30
N LEU A 51 2.30 6.59 8.15
CA LEU A 51 3.02 7.81 7.79
C LEU A 51 4.19 7.96 8.75
N ALA A 52 5.39 8.12 8.21
CA ALA A 52 6.60 8.23 8.98
C ALA A 52 7.42 9.45 8.55
N LEU A 53 8.01 10.11 9.53
CA LEU A 53 9.04 11.12 9.40
C LEU A 53 10.35 10.52 9.90
N LYS A 54 11.25 10.17 9.00
CA LYS A 54 12.63 9.83 9.34
C LYS A 54 13.46 11.10 9.30
N LEU A 55 14.11 11.46 10.38
CA LEU A 55 15.03 12.61 10.47
C LEU A 55 16.46 12.21 10.14
N ASP A 56 16.93 11.12 10.74
CA ASP A 56 18.24 10.54 10.53
C ASP A 56 18.22 9.02 10.72
N GLY A 57 19.32 8.35 10.51
CA GLY A 57 19.49 6.91 10.73
C GLY A 57 19.95 6.14 9.49
N GLY A 58 20.78 5.13 9.72
CA GLY A 58 21.39 4.29 8.68
C GLY A 58 20.48 3.18 8.18
N GLY A 59 20.85 2.62 7.03
CA GLY A 59 20.06 1.57 6.39
C GLY A 59 18.89 2.11 5.58
N TYR A 60 17.91 1.26 5.28
CA TYR A 60 16.78 1.65 4.42
C TYR A 60 15.48 0.97 4.84
N ALA A 61 14.36 1.63 4.52
CA ALA A 61 13.05 1.02 4.38
C ALA A 61 12.64 1.05 2.91
N LYS A 62 12.06 -0.04 2.42
CA LYS A 62 11.56 -0.16 1.06
C LYS A 62 10.07 -0.43 1.07
N SER A 63 9.35 0.33 0.26
CA SER A 63 7.91 0.25 0.08
C SER A 63 7.61 0.08 -1.40
N GLY A 64 7.20 -1.12 -1.79
CA GLY A 64 7.08 -1.47 -3.21
C GLY A 64 8.41 -1.30 -3.95
N ASN A 65 8.43 -0.37 -4.91
CA ASN A 65 9.62 -0.05 -5.73
C ASN A 65 10.48 1.10 -5.17
N TYR A 66 10.05 1.73 -4.07
CA TYR A 66 10.68 2.92 -3.52
C TYR A 66 11.49 2.62 -2.27
N THR A 67 12.56 3.38 -2.05
CA THR A 67 13.46 3.23 -0.91
C THR A 67 13.76 4.57 -0.23
N THR A 68 14.02 4.53 1.06
CA THR A 68 14.52 5.67 1.85
C THR A 68 16.05 5.72 1.91
N GLU A 69 16.73 4.83 1.17
CA GLU A 69 18.18 4.75 1.15
C GLU A 69 18.81 6.08 0.69
N ASN A 70 19.87 6.51 1.36
CA ASN A 70 20.63 7.74 1.09
C ASN A 70 19.81 9.05 1.13
N LYS A 71 18.62 9.03 1.78
CA LYS A 71 17.80 10.21 1.97
C LYS A 71 18.01 10.79 3.37
N LYS A 72 18.06 12.14 3.44
CA LYS A 72 18.01 12.93 4.69
C LYS A 72 16.60 12.91 5.28
N ALA A 73 16.18 13.99 5.92
CA ALA A 73 14.84 14.11 6.46
C ALA A 73 13.78 13.71 5.42
N THR A 74 13.05 12.65 5.69
CA THR A 74 12.19 12.00 4.69
C THR A 74 10.82 11.67 5.28
N LEU A 75 9.78 12.15 4.60
CA LEU A 75 8.43 11.62 4.79
C LEU A 75 8.24 10.40 3.90
N PHE A 76 7.80 9.31 4.48
CA PHE A 76 7.37 8.14 3.72
C PHE A 76 6.10 7.55 4.30
N PHE A 77 5.35 6.86 3.45
CA PHE A 77 4.05 6.35 3.81
C PHE A 77 3.82 4.99 3.18
N ASN A 78 3.00 4.17 3.83
CA ASN A 78 2.64 2.86 3.36
C ASN A 78 1.12 2.72 3.35
N SER A 79 0.63 2.03 2.34
CA SER A 79 -0.78 1.73 2.18
C SER A 79 -1.06 0.26 2.50
N PRO A 80 -2.32 -0.09 2.83
CA PRO A 80 -2.72 -1.48 3.01
C PRO A 80 -2.29 -2.37 1.85
N TYR A 81 -1.86 -3.58 2.16
CA TYR A 81 -1.40 -4.63 1.23
C TYR A 81 -0.14 -4.32 0.43
N GLN A 82 0.52 -3.19 0.66
CA GLN A 82 1.81 -2.86 0.07
C GLN A 82 2.89 -3.79 0.62
N ILE A 83 3.83 -4.19 -0.25
CA ILE A 83 4.98 -5.00 0.17
C ILE A 83 6.02 -4.07 0.78
N ILE A 84 6.38 -4.33 2.02
CA ILE A 84 7.31 -3.56 2.82
C ILE A 84 8.44 -4.47 3.25
N GLN A 85 9.65 -3.94 3.30
CA GLN A 85 10.83 -4.57 3.90
C GLN A 85 11.78 -3.49 4.40
N TRP A 86 12.64 -3.84 5.34
CA TRP A 86 13.70 -2.94 5.77
C TRP A 86 14.95 -3.68 6.23
N ASP A 87 16.05 -2.97 6.19
CA ASP A 87 17.31 -3.29 6.83
C ASP A 87 17.87 -1.98 7.41
N ILE A 88 17.70 -1.78 8.71
CA ILE A 88 17.89 -0.51 9.40
C ILE A 88 18.95 -0.64 10.48
N ALA A 89 19.76 0.41 10.62
CA ALA A 89 20.66 0.56 11.76
C ALA A 89 19.85 1.00 13.01
N PRO A 90 20.30 0.67 14.23
CA PRO A 90 19.56 0.98 15.46
C PRO A 90 19.71 2.44 15.90
N ASN A 91 19.70 3.37 14.97
CA ASN A 91 19.91 4.80 15.18
C ASN A 91 18.90 5.65 14.36
N TRP A 92 17.73 5.11 14.04
CA TRP A 92 16.71 5.90 13.38
C TRP A 92 16.07 6.89 14.35
N GLU A 93 15.94 8.12 13.88
CA GLU A 93 15.35 9.25 14.60
C GLU A 93 14.10 9.74 13.88
N GLY A 94 13.10 10.19 14.66
CA GLY A 94 11.85 10.73 14.18
C GLY A 94 10.64 9.98 14.64
N PHE A 95 9.54 10.07 13.90
CA PHE A 95 8.23 9.57 14.34
C PHE A 95 7.53 8.77 13.25
N TYR A 96 6.65 7.86 13.67
CA TYR A 96 5.69 7.24 12.76
C TYR A 96 4.31 7.06 13.42
N ILE A 97 3.29 7.15 12.59
CA ILE A 97 1.92 6.77 12.95
C ILE A 97 1.48 5.59 12.08
N ILE A 98 0.70 4.71 12.68
CA ILE A 98 0.00 3.62 12.01
C ILE A 98 -1.48 3.70 12.37
N PHE A 99 -2.37 3.56 11.39
CA PHE A 99 -3.79 3.71 11.62
C PHE A 99 -4.64 2.96 10.60
N SER A 100 -5.81 2.51 11.04
CA SER A 100 -6.80 1.89 10.16
C SER A 100 -7.59 2.93 9.35
N GLU A 101 -8.20 2.51 8.25
CA GLU A 101 -9.11 3.38 7.50
C GLU A 101 -10.32 3.81 8.35
N ASP A 102 -10.81 2.93 9.22
CA ASP A 102 -11.92 3.23 10.12
C ASP A 102 -11.55 4.32 11.14
N PHE A 103 -10.32 4.30 11.64
CA PHE A 103 -9.83 5.39 12.49
C PHE A 103 -9.81 6.72 11.74
N TYR A 104 -9.29 6.76 10.52
CA TYR A 104 -9.27 7.97 9.70
C TYR A 104 -10.69 8.48 9.43
N ARG A 105 -11.61 7.61 9.02
CA ARG A 105 -12.97 8.01 8.67
C ARG A 105 -13.73 8.53 9.87
N GLY A 106 -13.83 7.76 10.92
CA GLY A 106 -14.63 8.09 12.10
C GLY A 106 -15.96 8.75 11.73
N THR A 107 -16.25 9.90 12.33
CA THR A 107 -17.40 10.74 11.99
C THR A 107 -17.07 11.89 11.02
N LEU A 108 -15.78 12.07 10.67
CA LEU A 108 -15.31 13.24 9.92
C LEU A 108 -15.37 13.07 8.40
N SER A 109 -15.22 11.87 7.89
CA SER A 109 -15.16 11.65 6.45
C SER A 109 -16.07 10.52 6.00
N ARG A 110 -16.87 10.79 4.95
CA ARG A 110 -17.64 9.77 4.23
C ARG A 110 -16.87 9.17 3.06
N LYS A 111 -15.78 9.82 2.65
CA LYS A 111 -14.93 9.40 1.54
C LYS A 111 -13.85 8.45 2.05
N ARG A 112 -13.37 7.56 1.19
CA ARG A 112 -12.17 6.78 1.46
C ARG A 112 -10.96 7.70 1.55
N ILE A 113 -9.96 7.31 2.33
CA ILE A 113 -8.73 8.08 2.48
C ILE A 113 -8.02 8.30 1.14
N THR A 114 -8.01 7.27 0.28
CA THR A 114 -7.37 7.32 -1.05
C THR A 114 -8.09 8.20 -2.06
N GLU A 115 -9.38 8.49 -1.86
CA GLU A 115 -10.11 9.47 -2.66
C GLU A 115 -9.72 10.91 -2.32
N THR A 116 -9.37 11.15 -1.06
CA THR A 116 -8.94 12.46 -0.57
C THR A 116 -7.45 12.66 -0.74
N PHE A 117 -6.65 11.59 -0.56
CA PHE A 117 -5.20 11.61 -0.60
C PHE A 117 -4.66 10.57 -1.59
N PRO A 118 -4.63 10.89 -2.88
CA PRO A 118 -4.18 9.96 -3.93
C PRO A 118 -2.73 9.48 -3.78
N PHE A 119 -1.89 10.20 -3.04
CA PHE A 119 -0.52 9.76 -2.73
C PHE A 119 -0.46 8.51 -1.85
N LEU A 120 -1.55 8.16 -1.15
CA LEU A 120 -1.68 6.91 -0.38
C LEU A 120 -2.10 5.71 -1.23
N LEU A 121 -2.18 5.85 -2.53
CA LEU A 121 -2.37 4.68 -3.39
C LEU A 121 -1.07 3.92 -3.52
N ILE A 122 -1.16 2.59 -3.53
CA ILE A 122 -0.03 1.66 -3.37
C ILE A 122 1.22 2.02 -4.22
N ASP A 123 1.02 2.58 -5.41
CA ASP A 123 2.15 2.93 -6.28
C ASP A 123 2.55 4.41 -6.25
N ASN A 124 1.87 5.21 -5.46
CA ASN A 124 2.14 6.62 -5.31
C ASN A 124 2.86 6.93 -3.99
N THR A 125 3.16 5.92 -3.19
CA THR A 125 3.83 6.04 -1.89
C THR A 125 5.33 6.32 -2.05
N ILE A 126 5.66 7.40 -2.77
CA ILE A 126 7.04 7.80 -3.06
C ILE A 126 7.61 8.52 -1.82
N PRO A 127 8.71 8.04 -1.23
CA PRO A 127 9.37 8.75 -0.14
C PRO A 127 9.85 10.14 -0.59
N MET A 128 9.45 11.17 0.15
CA MET A 128 9.80 12.56 -0.14
C MET A 128 10.87 13.05 0.81
N GLU A 129 11.99 13.48 0.27
CA GLU A 129 12.96 14.28 1.02
C GLU A 129 12.38 15.68 1.23
N ILE A 130 12.40 16.18 2.47
CA ILE A 130 11.79 17.45 2.84
C ILE A 130 12.83 18.44 3.35
N SER A 131 12.49 19.73 3.30
CA SER A 131 13.35 20.77 3.84
C SER A 131 13.44 20.69 5.37
N GLU A 132 14.49 21.25 5.95
CA GLU A 132 14.64 21.33 7.40
C GLU A 132 13.47 22.07 8.06
N GLY A 133 12.98 23.16 7.45
CA GLY A 133 11.80 23.88 7.94
C GLY A 133 10.53 23.05 7.94
N ASP A 134 10.31 22.27 6.87
CA ASP A 134 9.17 21.35 6.83
C ASP A 134 9.32 20.23 7.85
N ALA A 135 10.54 19.69 8.03
CA ALA A 135 10.82 18.66 9.02
C ALA A 135 10.44 19.12 10.44
N HIS A 136 10.84 20.34 10.83
CA HIS A 136 10.48 20.92 12.12
C HIS A 136 8.93 21.01 12.31
N LEU A 137 8.20 21.46 11.28
CA LEU A 137 6.73 21.54 11.33
C LEU A 137 6.08 20.17 11.53
N PHE A 138 6.66 19.12 10.97
CA PHE A 138 6.17 17.75 11.18
C PHE A 138 6.58 17.19 12.53
N VAL A 139 7.78 17.51 13.03
CA VAL A 139 8.21 17.13 14.39
C VAL A 139 7.23 17.67 15.42
N ASP A 140 6.94 18.98 15.39
CA ASP A 140 6.00 19.61 16.31
C ASP A 140 4.63 18.91 16.28
N LEU A 141 4.13 18.62 15.07
CA LEU A 141 2.86 17.96 14.87
C LEU A 141 2.84 16.53 15.43
N PHE A 142 3.91 15.75 15.19
CA PHE A 142 4.02 14.39 15.72
C PHE A 142 4.23 14.38 17.24
N GLU A 143 4.99 15.32 17.78
CA GLU A 143 5.15 15.45 19.23
C GLU A 143 3.83 15.76 19.94
N ASP A 144 3.02 16.65 19.38
CA ASP A 144 1.70 16.95 19.93
C ASP A 144 0.78 15.72 19.90
N MET A 145 0.76 14.98 18.76
CA MET A 145 0.03 13.71 18.69
C MET A 145 0.54 12.70 19.72
N TYR A 146 1.86 12.59 19.87
CA TYR A 146 2.50 11.66 20.78
C TYR A 146 2.16 11.96 22.25
N LYS A 147 2.22 13.25 22.65
CA LYS A 147 1.84 13.72 24.00
C LYS A 147 0.34 13.45 24.26
N GLU A 148 -0.52 13.74 23.29
CA GLU A 148 -1.95 13.53 23.40
C GLU A 148 -2.30 12.04 23.51
N HIS A 149 -1.67 11.18 22.68
CA HIS A 149 -1.90 9.74 22.71
C HIS A 149 -1.57 9.10 24.07
N ARG A 150 -0.59 9.66 24.78
CA ARG A 150 -0.16 9.17 26.11
C ARG A 150 -0.93 9.80 27.28
N SER A 151 -1.73 10.84 27.03
CA SER A 151 -2.31 11.67 28.10
C SER A 151 -3.47 11.03 28.85
N ASP A 152 -4.10 9.99 28.37
CA ASP A 152 -5.35 9.39 28.91
C ASP A 152 -6.50 10.38 29.13
N LYS A 153 -6.46 11.56 28.48
CA LYS A 153 -7.46 12.62 28.61
C LYS A 153 -8.71 12.30 27.80
N ALA A 154 -9.83 12.85 28.23
CA ALA A 154 -11.07 12.79 27.48
C ALA A 154 -10.89 13.40 26.07
N ASN A 155 -11.51 12.78 25.06
CA ASN A 155 -11.44 13.18 23.65
C ASN A 155 -10.07 13.04 22.97
N ALA A 156 -9.05 12.44 23.59
CA ALA A 156 -7.74 12.23 22.99
C ALA A 156 -7.84 11.57 21.58
N GLU A 157 -8.66 10.53 21.43
CA GLU A 157 -8.88 9.88 20.14
C GLU A 157 -9.42 10.84 19.06
N LYS A 158 -10.37 11.71 19.43
CA LYS A 158 -10.92 12.70 18.50
C LYS A 158 -9.88 13.74 18.09
N ILE A 159 -9.10 14.23 19.06
CA ILE A 159 -8.03 15.21 18.82
C ILE A 159 -6.98 14.61 17.91
N ILE A 160 -6.52 13.40 18.17
CA ILE A 160 -5.52 12.71 17.33
C ILE A 160 -6.05 12.48 15.92
N ARG A 161 -7.32 12.12 15.78
CA ARG A 161 -7.93 11.97 14.44
C ARG A 161 -7.86 13.27 13.63
N HIS A 162 -8.09 14.42 14.27
CA HIS A 162 -7.92 15.73 13.61
C HIS A 162 -6.45 15.99 13.24
N TYR A 163 -5.50 15.65 14.12
CA TYR A 163 -4.08 15.75 13.81
C TYR A 163 -3.67 14.86 12.60
N VAL A 164 -4.21 13.65 12.51
CA VAL A 164 -3.97 12.77 11.33
C VAL A 164 -4.48 13.44 10.05
N HIS A 165 -5.67 14.04 10.06
CA HIS A 165 -6.18 14.82 8.93
C HIS A 165 -5.27 15.99 8.58
N ILE A 166 -4.81 16.77 9.57
CA ILE A 166 -3.87 17.87 9.36
C ILE A 166 -2.56 17.37 8.75
N ALA A 167 -2.00 16.29 9.29
CA ALA A 167 -0.77 15.69 8.78
C ALA A 167 -0.89 15.30 7.32
N LEU A 168 -1.96 14.59 6.96
CA LEU A 168 -2.21 14.16 5.58
C LEU A 168 -2.41 15.34 4.62
N HIS A 169 -3.10 16.41 5.04
CA HIS A 169 -3.21 17.62 4.22
C HIS A 169 -1.88 18.37 4.06
N LYS A 170 -1.03 18.38 5.09
CA LYS A 170 0.32 18.93 4.98
C LYS A 170 1.18 18.10 4.01
N VAL A 171 1.11 16.76 4.11
CA VAL A 171 1.79 15.86 3.15
C VAL A 171 1.29 16.10 1.72
N ALA A 172 -0.03 16.19 1.51
CA ALA A 172 -0.60 16.47 0.19
C ALA A 172 -0.03 17.74 -0.42
N ARG A 173 0.08 18.81 0.35
CA ARG A 173 0.66 20.09 -0.11
C ARG A 173 2.12 19.94 -0.55
N LEU A 174 2.93 19.22 0.21
CA LEU A 174 4.33 18.95 -0.14
C LEU A 174 4.43 18.02 -1.35
N TYR A 175 3.56 17.02 -1.43
CA TYR A 175 3.50 16.08 -2.54
C TYR A 175 3.18 16.80 -3.85
N ASP A 176 2.16 17.64 -3.88
CA ASP A 176 1.78 18.43 -5.04
C ASP A 176 2.92 19.37 -5.48
N TYR A 177 3.58 20.04 -4.51
CA TYR A 177 4.71 20.92 -4.81
C TYR A 177 5.95 20.17 -5.31
N SER A 178 6.24 18.96 -4.84
CA SER A 178 7.38 18.15 -5.28
C SER A 178 7.17 17.57 -6.69
N VAL A 179 5.92 17.26 -7.03
CA VAL A 179 5.54 16.81 -8.36
C VAL A 179 5.59 17.94 -9.38
N ASP A 180 5.27 19.19 -8.98
CA ASP A 180 5.32 20.38 -9.85
C ASP A 180 6.73 20.76 -10.32
N LYS A 181 7.77 20.47 -9.53
CA LYS A 181 9.16 20.81 -9.90
C LYS A 181 9.76 19.93 -11.00
N SER A 182 9.19 18.77 -11.30
CA SER A 182 9.65 17.89 -12.38
C SER A 182 8.87 18.16 -13.68
N SER A 183 9.12 19.30 -14.28
CA SER A 183 8.79 19.75 -15.65
C SER A 183 7.67 19.05 -16.43
N VAL A 184 6.73 19.88 -16.90
CA VAL A 184 5.78 19.70 -18.04
C VAL A 184 4.62 18.74 -17.78
N THR A 185 3.44 19.35 -17.63
CA THR A 185 2.09 18.78 -17.55
C THR A 185 1.67 18.14 -16.23
N THR A 186 1.76 18.88 -15.16
CA THR A 186 1.31 18.46 -13.80
C THR A 186 -0.15 18.02 -13.79
N ALA A 187 -1.01 18.71 -14.52
CA ALA A 187 -2.44 18.36 -14.63
C ALA A 187 -2.63 17.01 -15.35
N GLN A 188 -1.91 16.75 -16.44
CA GLN A 188 -2.01 15.50 -17.19
C GLN A 188 -1.46 14.32 -16.39
N ARG A 189 -0.30 14.51 -15.74
CA ARG A 189 0.30 13.45 -14.91
C ARG A 189 -0.55 13.15 -13.68
N SER A 190 -1.17 14.14 -13.06
CA SER A 190 -2.11 13.96 -11.96
C SER A 190 -3.36 13.20 -12.40
N GLN A 191 -3.89 13.50 -13.60
CA GLN A 191 -5.01 12.75 -14.19
C GLN A 191 -4.62 11.31 -14.51
N ASP A 192 -3.45 11.09 -15.08
CA ASP A 192 -2.93 9.77 -15.41
C ASP A 192 -2.71 8.92 -14.13
N LEU A 193 -2.15 9.52 -13.10
CA LEU A 193 -2.01 8.87 -11.78
C LEU A 193 -3.37 8.49 -11.20
N ALA A 194 -4.38 9.36 -11.29
CA ALA A 194 -5.73 9.06 -10.84
C ALA A 194 -6.36 7.89 -11.62
N VAL A 195 -6.10 7.79 -12.93
CA VAL A 195 -6.54 6.65 -13.76
C VAL A 195 -5.89 5.36 -13.31
N VAL A 196 -4.57 5.33 -13.15
CA VAL A 196 -3.82 4.14 -12.71
C VAL A 196 -4.27 3.71 -11.32
N SER A 197 -4.51 4.64 -10.44
CA SER A 197 -4.98 4.41 -9.11
C SER A 197 -6.37 3.77 -9.08
N ARG A 198 -7.34 4.35 -9.78
CA ARG A 198 -8.69 3.77 -9.91
C ARG A 198 -8.64 2.37 -10.50
N PHE A 199 -7.80 2.18 -11.52
CA PHE A 199 -7.57 0.86 -12.12
C PHE A 199 -7.14 -0.17 -11.08
N LYS A 200 -6.15 0.14 -10.25
CA LYS A 200 -5.64 -0.81 -9.24
C LYS A 200 -6.65 -1.09 -8.16
N THR A 201 -7.37 -0.08 -7.68
CA THR A 201 -8.48 -0.28 -6.75
C THR A 201 -9.56 -1.18 -7.35
N GLN A 202 -9.92 -0.97 -8.62
CA GLN A 202 -10.90 -1.81 -9.30
C GLN A 202 -10.38 -3.24 -9.51
N LEU A 203 -9.07 -3.40 -9.80
CA LEU A 203 -8.43 -4.70 -9.94
C LEU A 203 -8.51 -5.50 -8.63
N ASP A 204 -8.18 -4.88 -7.49
CA ASP A 204 -8.26 -5.52 -6.19
C ASP A 204 -9.72 -5.86 -5.82
N LEU A 205 -10.66 -4.95 -6.07
CA LEU A 205 -12.09 -5.16 -5.80
C LEU A 205 -12.69 -6.27 -6.68
N ALA A 206 -12.31 -6.34 -7.95
CA ALA A 206 -12.88 -7.30 -8.90
C ALA A 206 -12.56 -8.76 -8.53
N PHE A 207 -11.47 -9.00 -7.81
CA PHE A 207 -11.07 -10.33 -7.35
C PHE A 207 -11.28 -10.54 -5.84
N HIS A 208 -12.01 -9.63 -5.19
CA HIS A 208 -12.29 -9.78 -3.75
C HIS A 208 -13.24 -10.98 -3.52
N PRO A 209 -12.97 -11.83 -2.49
CA PRO A 209 -13.83 -12.95 -2.17
C PRO A 209 -15.30 -12.52 -1.96
N GLY A 210 -16.22 -13.27 -2.58
CA GLY A 210 -17.66 -12.98 -2.51
C GLY A 210 -18.20 -12.00 -3.55
N GLN A 211 -17.35 -11.40 -4.36
CA GLN A 211 -17.77 -10.63 -5.53
C GLN A 211 -17.91 -11.55 -6.74
N HIS A 212 -19.05 -11.52 -7.38
CA HIS A 212 -19.28 -12.22 -8.65
C HIS A 212 -19.86 -11.24 -9.66
N TYR A 213 -19.17 -11.06 -10.78
CA TYR A 213 -19.61 -10.18 -11.87
C TYR A 213 -20.11 -11.04 -13.04
N PRO A 214 -21.41 -11.27 -13.16
CA PRO A 214 -21.97 -12.02 -14.29
C PRO A 214 -21.60 -11.32 -15.59
N ASN A 215 -21.06 -12.07 -16.55
CA ASN A 215 -20.66 -11.58 -17.88
C ASN A 215 -19.52 -10.55 -17.93
N ALA A 216 -18.84 -10.29 -16.82
CA ALA A 216 -17.63 -9.46 -16.80
C ALA A 216 -16.37 -10.32 -16.86
N LEU A 217 -15.30 -9.78 -17.46
CA LEU A 217 -14.00 -10.44 -17.56
C LEU A 217 -12.91 -9.58 -16.92
N PRO A 218 -12.83 -9.51 -15.56
CA PRO A 218 -11.84 -8.71 -14.86
C PRO A 218 -10.38 -9.13 -15.12
N ASN A 219 -10.15 -10.25 -15.77
CA ASN A 219 -8.84 -10.67 -16.23
C ASN A 219 -8.43 -10.03 -17.58
N GLN A 220 -9.25 -9.12 -18.13
CA GLN A 220 -9.00 -8.43 -19.40
C GLN A 220 -8.90 -6.91 -19.23
N VAL A 221 -8.04 -6.28 -20.04
CA VAL A 221 -7.81 -4.82 -20.06
C VAL A 221 -9.08 -4.06 -20.41
N GLN A 222 -9.88 -4.60 -21.32
CA GLN A 222 -11.12 -4.00 -21.79
C GLN A 222 -12.08 -3.66 -20.64
N TYR A 223 -12.24 -4.58 -19.68
CA TYR A 223 -13.09 -4.41 -18.52
C TYR A 223 -12.77 -3.12 -17.75
N TYR A 224 -11.48 -2.86 -17.48
CA TYR A 224 -11.06 -1.67 -16.72
C TYR A 224 -11.13 -0.40 -17.55
N ALA A 225 -10.81 -0.49 -18.83
CA ALA A 225 -10.91 0.64 -19.73
C ALA A 225 -12.37 1.15 -19.82
N GLU A 226 -13.34 0.25 -19.94
CA GLU A 226 -14.76 0.56 -19.94
C GLU A 226 -15.22 1.18 -18.61
N GLN A 227 -14.80 0.62 -17.46
CA GLN A 227 -15.13 1.17 -16.14
C GLN A 227 -14.56 2.57 -15.91
N LEU A 228 -13.48 2.91 -16.59
CA LEU A 228 -12.82 4.21 -16.51
C LEU A 228 -13.26 5.18 -17.62
N ASN A 229 -14.20 4.76 -18.49
CA ASN A 229 -14.65 5.50 -19.66
C ASN A 229 -13.48 5.90 -20.60
N LEU A 230 -12.52 4.98 -20.81
CA LEU A 230 -11.35 5.17 -21.64
C LEU A 230 -11.32 4.14 -22.78
N HIS A 231 -10.75 4.55 -23.92
CA HIS A 231 -10.41 3.56 -24.94
C HIS A 231 -9.26 2.66 -24.47
N PRO A 232 -9.28 1.32 -24.67
CA PRO A 232 -8.27 0.40 -24.18
C PRO A 232 -6.82 0.76 -24.51
N ASN A 233 -6.58 1.28 -25.71
CA ASN A 233 -5.23 1.71 -26.12
C ASN A 233 -4.77 2.94 -25.35
N HIS A 234 -5.64 3.91 -25.12
CA HIS A 234 -5.35 5.11 -24.33
C HIS A 234 -5.11 4.76 -22.86
N PHE A 235 -5.97 3.93 -22.29
CA PHE A 235 -5.81 3.40 -20.94
C PHE A 235 -4.45 2.69 -20.78
N ASN A 236 -4.11 1.78 -21.71
CA ASN A 236 -2.82 1.06 -21.64
C ASN A 236 -1.62 2.01 -21.78
N ALA A 237 -1.73 3.06 -22.62
CA ALA A 237 -0.69 4.08 -22.76
C ALA A 237 -0.48 4.87 -21.46
N ILE A 238 -1.55 5.24 -20.76
CA ILE A 238 -1.50 5.89 -19.44
C ILE A 238 -0.82 4.96 -18.44
N VAL A 239 -1.30 3.72 -18.33
CA VAL A 239 -0.74 2.74 -17.38
C VAL A 239 0.76 2.54 -17.63
N LYS A 240 1.15 2.35 -18.89
CA LYS A 240 2.57 2.14 -19.25
C LYS A 240 3.44 3.36 -18.95
N ARG A 241 2.94 4.58 -19.19
CA ARG A 241 3.66 5.83 -18.90
C ARG A 241 3.92 6.03 -17.41
N ILE A 242 3.00 5.59 -16.54
CA ILE A 242 3.09 5.78 -15.09
C ILE A 242 3.81 4.62 -14.40
N THR A 243 3.68 3.39 -14.91
CA THR A 243 4.13 2.18 -14.20
C THR A 243 5.28 1.43 -14.91
N ASP A 244 5.69 1.90 -16.10
CA ASP A 244 6.61 1.21 -17.01
C ASP A 244 6.17 -0.20 -17.42
N ARG A 245 4.92 -0.57 -17.11
CA ARG A 245 4.32 -1.88 -17.41
C ARG A 245 3.01 -1.71 -18.15
N SER A 246 2.66 -2.67 -19.01
CA SER A 246 1.34 -2.69 -19.63
C SER A 246 0.25 -3.01 -18.59
N ALA A 247 -0.98 -2.54 -18.85
CA ALA A 247 -2.15 -2.90 -18.03
C ALA A 247 -2.33 -4.43 -17.97
N SER A 248 -2.12 -5.12 -19.10
CA SER A 248 -2.15 -6.59 -19.16
C SER A 248 -1.13 -7.24 -18.23
N ASP A 249 0.10 -6.72 -18.15
CA ASP A 249 1.13 -7.27 -17.27
C ASP A 249 0.79 -7.11 -15.80
N ILE A 250 0.15 -5.99 -15.44
CA ILE A 250 -0.31 -5.76 -14.07
C ILE A 250 -1.45 -6.72 -13.72
N ILE A 251 -2.46 -6.84 -14.59
CA ILE A 251 -3.57 -7.78 -14.39
C ILE A 251 -3.06 -9.21 -14.27
N TYR A 252 -2.20 -9.63 -15.18
CA TYR A 252 -1.65 -10.99 -15.18
C TYR A 252 -0.80 -11.29 -13.95
N ALA A 253 -0.04 -10.33 -13.46
CA ALA A 253 0.72 -10.50 -12.22
C ALA A 253 -0.21 -10.66 -11.02
N HIS A 254 -1.28 -9.86 -10.94
CA HIS A 254 -2.29 -9.97 -9.90
C HIS A 254 -2.99 -11.33 -9.93
N VAL A 255 -3.52 -11.73 -11.08
CA VAL A 255 -4.18 -13.04 -11.30
C VAL A 255 -3.24 -14.20 -10.97
N LEU A 256 -1.97 -14.12 -11.37
CA LEU A 256 -0.98 -15.15 -11.06
C LEU A 256 -0.72 -15.27 -9.54
N ASN A 257 -0.65 -14.16 -8.83
CA ASN A 257 -0.47 -14.16 -7.38
C ASN A 257 -1.68 -14.78 -6.65
N LEU A 258 -2.90 -14.44 -7.09
CA LEU A 258 -4.12 -15.06 -6.58
C LEU A 258 -4.16 -16.56 -6.89
N ALA A 259 -3.81 -16.97 -8.12
CA ALA A 259 -3.75 -18.37 -8.50
C ALA A 259 -2.78 -19.16 -7.60
N LYS A 260 -1.59 -18.62 -7.37
CA LYS A 260 -0.61 -19.23 -6.45
C LYS A 260 -1.17 -19.36 -5.04
N SER A 261 -1.79 -18.31 -4.52
CA SER A 261 -2.39 -18.31 -3.19
C SER A 261 -3.48 -19.38 -3.07
N LYS A 262 -4.41 -19.44 -4.04
CA LYS A 262 -5.48 -20.46 -4.03
C LYS A 262 -4.94 -21.88 -4.18
N LEU A 263 -3.95 -22.11 -5.04
CA LEU A 263 -3.30 -23.42 -5.18
C LEU A 263 -2.59 -23.87 -3.91
N SER A 264 -2.06 -22.92 -3.12
CA SER A 264 -1.28 -23.21 -1.92
C SER A 264 -2.15 -23.38 -0.66
N HIS A 265 -3.27 -22.66 -0.58
CA HIS A 265 -4.01 -22.50 0.68
C HIS A 265 -5.44 -23.02 0.62
N THR A 266 -5.88 -23.58 -0.53
CA THR A 266 -7.24 -24.13 -0.67
C THR A 266 -7.21 -25.48 -1.35
N ASP A 267 -8.25 -26.27 -1.11
CA ASP A 267 -8.47 -27.55 -1.78
C ASP A 267 -9.27 -27.41 -3.10
N MET A 268 -9.52 -26.18 -3.54
CA MET A 268 -10.20 -25.92 -4.82
C MET A 268 -9.49 -26.65 -5.96
N SER A 269 -10.28 -27.31 -6.82
CA SER A 269 -9.75 -27.90 -8.04
C SER A 269 -9.18 -26.82 -8.97
N VAL A 270 -8.29 -27.20 -9.88
CA VAL A 270 -7.75 -26.28 -10.90
C VAL A 270 -8.87 -25.67 -11.75
N LYS A 271 -9.95 -26.42 -11.96
CA LYS A 271 -11.13 -25.96 -12.71
C LYS A 271 -11.90 -24.87 -11.93
N GLU A 272 -12.12 -25.06 -10.64
CA GLU A 272 -12.76 -24.06 -9.77
C GLU A 272 -11.93 -22.80 -9.68
N ILE A 273 -10.61 -22.90 -9.50
CA ILE A 273 -9.69 -21.76 -9.50
C ILE A 273 -9.75 -21.00 -10.82
N ALA A 274 -9.82 -21.71 -11.96
CA ALA A 274 -9.93 -21.06 -13.27
C ALA A 274 -11.18 -20.21 -13.39
N PHE A 275 -12.34 -20.74 -12.98
CA PHE A 275 -13.60 -20.00 -13.00
C PHE A 275 -13.63 -18.85 -12.01
N ASP A 276 -13.10 -19.03 -10.81
CA ASP A 276 -12.99 -17.99 -9.79
C ASP A 276 -12.07 -16.83 -10.22
N LEU A 277 -11.12 -17.10 -11.10
CA LEU A 277 -10.25 -16.10 -11.72
C LEU A 277 -10.77 -15.62 -13.09
N TYR A 278 -12.06 -15.81 -13.36
CA TYR A 278 -12.78 -15.33 -14.55
C TYR A 278 -12.27 -15.91 -15.88
N TYR A 279 -11.73 -17.15 -15.89
CA TYR A 279 -11.43 -17.85 -17.12
C TYR A 279 -12.63 -18.69 -17.55
N ASN A 280 -13.19 -18.40 -18.72
CA ASN A 280 -14.31 -19.18 -19.28
C ASN A 280 -13.94 -20.65 -19.55
N TYR A 281 -12.66 -20.92 -19.80
CA TYR A 281 -12.16 -22.25 -20.10
C TYR A 281 -10.95 -22.56 -19.21
N PRO A 282 -10.98 -23.66 -18.42
CA PRO A 282 -9.87 -24.06 -17.56
C PRO A 282 -8.54 -24.26 -18.30
N ASN A 283 -8.58 -24.66 -19.57
CA ASN A 283 -7.39 -24.82 -20.40
C ASN A 283 -6.69 -23.49 -20.67
N HIS A 284 -7.43 -22.38 -20.80
CA HIS A 284 -6.84 -21.06 -20.97
C HIS A 284 -6.09 -20.63 -19.70
N PHE A 285 -6.66 -20.88 -18.53
CA PHE A 285 -5.99 -20.69 -17.26
C PHE A 285 -4.73 -21.55 -17.12
N ALA A 286 -4.82 -22.84 -17.43
CA ALA A 286 -3.67 -23.74 -17.34
C ALA A 286 -2.51 -23.30 -18.26
N ASN A 287 -2.84 -22.86 -19.47
CA ASN A 287 -1.85 -22.33 -20.42
C ASN A 287 -1.24 -21.01 -19.93
N PHE A 288 -2.08 -20.08 -19.43
CA PHE A 288 -1.61 -18.85 -18.82
C PHE A 288 -0.64 -19.13 -17.67
N PHE A 289 -1.03 -19.98 -16.72
CA PHE A 289 -0.20 -20.32 -15.56
C PHE A 289 1.12 -20.97 -15.98
N LYS A 290 1.06 -21.95 -16.90
CA LYS A 290 2.25 -22.63 -17.42
C LYS A 290 3.19 -21.69 -18.16
N SER A 291 2.67 -20.74 -18.93
CA SER A 291 3.51 -19.76 -19.66
C SER A 291 4.33 -18.90 -18.69
N ARG A 292 3.74 -18.53 -17.55
CA ARG A 292 4.36 -17.64 -16.55
C ARG A 292 5.22 -18.39 -15.53
N MET A 293 4.82 -19.60 -15.12
CA MET A 293 5.48 -20.38 -14.07
C MET A 293 6.37 -21.50 -14.61
N LYS A 294 6.36 -21.76 -15.93
CA LYS A 294 7.06 -22.87 -16.59
C LYS A 294 6.62 -24.27 -16.11
N MET A 295 5.55 -24.35 -15.31
CA MET A 295 4.92 -25.57 -14.82
C MET A 295 3.40 -25.42 -14.77
N THR A 296 2.68 -26.52 -14.83
CA THR A 296 1.20 -26.51 -14.75
C THR A 296 0.72 -26.19 -13.32
N PRO A 297 -0.53 -25.70 -13.14
CA PRO A 297 -1.12 -25.50 -11.82
C PRO A 297 -1.06 -26.75 -10.93
N SER A 298 -1.33 -27.93 -11.50
CA SER A 298 -1.29 -29.20 -10.75
C SER A 298 0.14 -29.59 -10.34
N GLN A 299 1.14 -29.32 -11.19
CA GLN A 299 2.54 -29.52 -10.82
C GLN A 299 2.94 -28.56 -9.71
N TYR A 300 2.56 -27.27 -9.83
CA TYR A 300 2.84 -26.26 -8.79
C TYR A 300 2.28 -26.70 -7.43
N ARG A 301 1.02 -27.16 -7.38
CA ARG A 301 0.41 -27.66 -6.14
C ARG A 301 1.17 -28.83 -5.53
N LYS A 302 1.71 -29.73 -6.36
CA LYS A 302 2.52 -30.88 -5.89
C LYS A 302 3.87 -30.45 -5.26
N THR A 303 4.44 -29.32 -5.67
CA THR A 303 5.70 -28.82 -5.09
C THR A 303 5.52 -28.20 -3.70
N LEU A 304 4.27 -27.99 -3.27
CA LEU A 304 3.94 -27.37 -1.99
C LEU A 304 3.52 -28.38 -0.92
N LYS A 305 3.29 -29.63 -1.33
CA LYS A 305 3.03 -30.78 -0.45
C LYS A 305 4.30 -31.57 -0.25
#